data_8d3db8a665827e8a9bfde6464a5c6647
#
_entry.id   8d3db8a665827e8a9bfde6464a5c6647
#
_cell.length_a   1.000
_cell.length_b   1.000
_cell.length_c   1.000
_cell.angle_alpha   90.00
_cell.angle_beta   90.00
_cell.angle_gamma   90.00
#
_symmetry.space_group_name_H-M   'P 1'
#
loop_
_entity.id
_entity.type
_entity.pdbx_description
1 polymer ?
#
loop_
_entity_poly.entity_id
_entity_poly.type
_entity_poly.pdbx_seq_one_letter_code
_entity_poly.pdbx_strand_id
1 'polypeptide(L)'
;MKTIKRVTRYSLFALSLGVVLSLQAQDVHLTTDAGTPVGDNQNSQTAGPDGPTLLQDSHLIEKLQRFDRERIPERVVHARGTGAYGVFQPTADISALSKAVVFKPGTSTPVFVRFSTVMNYRGSPEQARDPRGFATKFYTQQGNWDLVGNNMPIFFIRDAIKFPDFVHANKPSAVTGVQDANLAFDFFSHTPEATAMLTRLYSKEGMPDNYRDMDGFGVHAFKMVNANGEVHYVKFHWRSQQGLHSLRPQQVAQSMAEDWNHYTNDLYGSIKAGNYPKWDLYIQVLEPKELAKFDFNALDDTKIWTDVPEQKIGTMTLNRVPDNYFESTEESAFAPSRMVPGIEASEDRMLQGRLFAYADTQIYRLGANYQSIPVNRPLVQVNSEDQDGAMNISGRKGEINFEPSSAKAISEDPDARLVQAALSGTTQQRAIEKKRNFLQAGEYYRALSTQDKADLITALSADLNHVTDDGHKYTMLSYFYKADADYGTRLAKATHADVARVKSLADQLSDS
;
A
#
# COMPACT_ATOMS: atom_id res chain seq x y z
N MET A 1 0.25 -91.74 26.86
CA MET A 1 0.62 -90.68 27.79
C MET A 1 0.94 -89.42 26.96
N LYS A 2 0.00 -88.49 26.86
CA LYS A 2 0.20 -87.24 26.21
C LYS A 2 -0.26 -86.15 27.17
N THR A 3 0.65 -85.30 27.63
CA THR A 3 0.44 -84.24 28.61
C THR A 3 -0.06 -82.99 27.88
N ILE A 4 -1.23 -82.56 28.27
CA ILE A 4 -1.83 -81.30 27.74
C ILE A 4 -1.38 -80.18 28.63
N LYS A 5 -0.65 -79.16 28.03
CA LYS A 5 -0.32 -77.94 28.73
C LYS A 5 -1.49 -76.90 28.51
N ARG A 6 -2.10 -76.47 29.61
CA ARG A 6 -3.04 -75.39 29.68
C ARG A 6 -2.27 -74.06 29.59
N VAL A 7 -2.62 -73.25 28.60
CA VAL A 7 -2.17 -71.84 28.49
C VAL A 7 -3.24 -70.92 29.14
N THR A 8 -2.86 -70.28 30.22
CA THR A 8 -3.70 -69.37 30.95
C THR A 8 -3.49 -67.98 30.28
N ARG A 9 -4.55 -67.38 29.67
CA ARG A 9 -4.54 -66.01 29.16
C ARG A 9 -4.84 -65.08 30.33
N TYR A 10 -3.90 -64.16 30.64
CA TYR A 10 -4.13 -63.02 31.52
C TYR A 10 -4.66 -61.90 30.67
N SER A 11 -5.92 -61.48 30.91
CA SER A 11 -6.49 -60.23 30.35
C SER A 11 -6.05 -59.05 31.23
N LEU A 12 -5.14 -58.23 30.73
CA LEU A 12 -4.87 -56.91 31.37
C LEU A 12 -6.02 -55.96 31.09
N PHE A 13 -6.80 -55.66 32.14
CA PHE A 13 -7.68 -54.50 32.14
C PHE A 13 -6.84 -53.26 32.42
N ALA A 14 -6.60 -52.45 31.39
CA ALA A 14 -6.04 -51.09 31.57
C ALA A 14 -7.14 -50.17 32.04
N LEU A 15 -7.16 -49.81 33.32
CA LEU A 15 -7.96 -48.70 33.84
C LEU A 15 -7.30 -47.39 33.37
N SER A 16 -7.88 -46.75 32.33
CA SER A 16 -7.57 -45.37 31.98
C SER A 16 -8.26 -44.43 32.99
N LEU A 17 -7.53 -43.96 33.99
CA LEU A 17 -7.94 -42.81 34.78
C LEU A 17 -7.90 -41.57 33.85
N GLY A 18 -9.05 -41.18 33.34
CA GLY A 18 -9.24 -39.86 32.71
C GLY A 18 -9.13 -38.78 33.77
N VAL A 19 -7.97 -38.11 33.85
CA VAL A 19 -7.85 -36.87 34.58
C VAL A 19 -8.59 -35.82 33.74
N VAL A 20 -9.84 -35.54 34.12
CA VAL A 20 -10.56 -34.36 33.68
C VAL A 20 -9.89 -33.17 34.34
N LEU A 21 -8.91 -32.57 33.69
CA LEU A 21 -8.46 -31.22 34.04
C LEU A 21 -9.65 -30.27 33.77
N SER A 22 -10.42 -30.01 34.80
CA SER A 22 -11.31 -28.84 34.81
C SER A 22 -10.39 -27.63 34.72
N LEU A 23 -10.29 -27.04 33.49
CA LEU A 23 -9.86 -25.67 33.31
C LEU A 23 -10.89 -24.80 34.05
N GLN A 24 -10.67 -24.55 35.33
CA GLN A 24 -11.30 -23.40 35.96
C GLN A 24 -10.85 -22.21 35.17
N ALA A 25 -11.80 -21.44 34.59
CA ALA A 25 -11.53 -20.13 34.07
C ALA A 25 -10.87 -19.34 35.20
N GLN A 26 -9.56 -19.10 35.09
CA GLN A 26 -8.85 -18.29 36.05
C GLN A 26 -9.43 -16.87 35.89
N ASP A 27 -9.96 -16.29 36.96
CA ASP A 27 -10.42 -14.92 36.92
C ASP A 27 -9.28 -14.03 36.43
N VAL A 28 -9.45 -13.45 35.25
CA VAL A 28 -8.44 -12.56 34.66
C VAL A 28 -8.55 -11.21 35.34
N HIS A 29 -7.59 -10.92 36.19
CA HIS A 29 -7.51 -9.63 36.90
C HIS A 29 -6.73 -8.61 36.06
N LEU A 30 -7.11 -7.33 36.20
CA LEU A 30 -6.37 -6.19 35.67
C LEU A 30 -4.97 -6.14 36.32
N THR A 31 -3.95 -5.87 35.49
CA THR A 31 -2.57 -5.67 35.95
C THR A 31 -1.99 -4.37 35.41
N THR A 32 -0.95 -3.88 36.07
CA THR A 32 -0.03 -2.86 35.54
C THR A 32 0.79 -3.42 34.38
N ASP A 33 1.55 -2.59 33.70
CA ASP A 33 2.50 -3.02 32.65
C ASP A 33 3.61 -3.95 33.19
N ALA A 34 3.93 -3.84 34.48
CA ALA A 34 4.87 -4.71 35.18
C ALA A 34 4.24 -6.06 35.62
N GLY A 35 2.93 -6.27 35.37
CA GLY A 35 2.22 -7.51 35.74
C GLY A 35 1.67 -7.51 37.16
N THR A 36 1.78 -6.42 37.92
CA THR A 36 1.25 -6.32 39.30
C THR A 36 -0.28 -6.20 39.28
N PRO A 37 -1.03 -7.02 40.05
CA PRO A 37 -2.49 -6.90 40.11
C PRO A 37 -2.94 -5.49 40.60
N VAL A 38 -3.97 -4.97 39.94
CA VAL A 38 -4.57 -3.66 40.23
C VAL A 38 -5.82 -3.85 41.08
N GLY A 39 -5.84 -3.23 42.28
CA GLY A 39 -6.96 -3.35 43.21
C GLY A 39 -8.12 -2.39 42.92
N ASP A 40 -7.85 -1.21 42.40
CA ASP A 40 -8.85 -0.20 42.01
C ASP A 40 -8.39 0.51 40.73
N ASN A 41 -9.21 0.52 39.70
CA ASN A 41 -8.93 1.18 38.43
C ASN A 41 -9.76 2.45 38.20
N GLN A 42 -10.59 2.82 39.18
CA GLN A 42 -11.50 3.98 39.10
C GLN A 42 -11.07 5.11 40.01
N ASN A 43 -10.35 4.80 41.10
CA ASN A 43 -9.97 5.76 42.09
C ASN A 43 -8.46 5.71 42.35
N SER A 44 -7.80 6.86 42.30
CA SER A 44 -6.40 7.00 42.71
C SER A 44 -6.24 7.04 44.23
N GLN A 45 -5.06 6.66 44.70
CA GLN A 45 -4.75 6.73 46.13
C GLN A 45 -4.67 8.20 46.60
N THR A 46 -5.36 8.53 47.73
CA THR A 46 -5.40 9.87 48.28
C THR A 46 -5.04 9.88 49.76
N ALA A 47 -4.69 11.03 50.31
CA ALA A 47 -4.48 11.26 51.74
C ALA A 47 -5.82 11.58 52.42
N GLY A 48 -6.69 10.60 52.57
CA GLY A 48 -8.05 10.75 53.11
C GLY A 48 -9.09 11.09 52.01
N PRO A 49 -10.39 11.13 52.36
CA PRO A 49 -11.48 11.25 51.39
C PRO A 49 -11.40 12.47 50.47
N ASP A 50 -10.97 13.59 51.00
CA ASP A 50 -10.86 14.87 50.29
C ASP A 50 -9.40 15.35 50.15
N GLY A 51 -8.44 14.46 50.39
CA GLY A 51 -7.02 14.78 50.37
C GLY A 51 -6.40 14.73 48.98
N PRO A 52 -5.15 15.19 48.84
CA PRO A 52 -4.45 15.17 47.58
C PRO A 52 -4.12 13.74 47.13
N THR A 53 -4.07 13.54 45.81
CA THR A 53 -3.60 12.29 45.19
C THR A 53 -2.11 12.06 45.49
N LEU A 54 -1.72 10.82 45.73
CA LEU A 54 -0.36 10.44 46.09
C LEU A 54 0.35 9.75 44.92
N LEU A 55 1.54 10.23 44.56
CA LEU A 55 2.35 9.67 43.46
C LEU A 55 2.92 8.28 43.78
N GLN A 56 2.76 7.75 44.97
CA GLN A 56 3.08 6.35 45.27
C GLN A 56 2.08 5.36 44.64
N ASP A 57 0.98 5.85 44.05
CA ASP A 57 0.06 5.07 43.23
C ASP A 57 0.69 4.79 41.89
N SER A 58 1.42 3.65 41.79
CA SER A 58 2.11 3.26 40.56
C SER A 58 1.15 3.00 39.41
N HIS A 59 -0.08 2.52 39.70
CA HIS A 59 -1.09 2.31 38.68
C HIS A 59 -1.56 3.62 38.02
N LEU A 60 -1.76 4.67 38.84
CA LEU A 60 -2.07 6.00 38.29
C LEU A 60 -0.99 6.50 37.35
N ILE A 61 0.29 6.36 37.73
CA ILE A 61 1.43 6.80 36.93
C ILE A 61 1.46 6.05 35.59
N GLU A 62 1.41 4.71 35.64
CA GLU A 62 1.48 3.89 34.40
C GLU A 62 0.29 4.16 33.49
N LYS A 63 -0.93 4.28 34.02
CA LYS A 63 -2.15 4.56 33.27
C LYS A 63 -2.07 5.90 32.53
N LEU A 64 -1.60 6.95 33.17
CA LEU A 64 -1.40 8.26 32.56
C LEU A 64 -0.28 8.23 31.53
N GLN A 65 0.84 7.59 31.84
CA GLN A 65 1.95 7.43 30.89
C GLN A 65 1.55 6.68 29.62
N ARG A 66 0.70 5.66 29.72
CA ARG A 66 0.14 4.95 28.57
C ARG A 66 -0.70 5.88 27.72
N PHE A 67 -1.66 6.57 28.34
CA PHE A 67 -2.57 7.49 27.67
C PHE A 67 -1.83 8.60 26.93
N ASP A 68 -0.82 9.21 27.54
CA ASP A 68 -0.05 10.31 26.96
C ASP A 68 0.72 9.90 25.69
N ARG A 69 0.92 8.58 25.46
CA ARG A 69 1.68 8.02 24.34
C ARG A 69 0.83 7.18 23.39
N GLU A 70 -0.48 7.22 23.48
CA GLU A 70 -1.37 6.44 22.60
C GLU A 70 -1.32 6.91 21.15
N ARG A 71 -0.90 8.15 20.88
CA ARG A 71 -0.80 8.68 19.53
C ARG A 71 0.62 8.58 19.02
N ILE A 72 0.78 7.85 17.91
CA ILE A 72 1.99 7.86 17.10
C ILE A 72 1.84 8.84 15.93
N PRO A 73 2.92 9.31 15.30
CA PRO A 73 2.84 10.13 14.10
C PRO A 73 1.99 9.46 13.02
N GLU A 74 1.13 10.23 12.35
CA GLU A 74 0.42 9.76 11.17
C GLU A 74 1.42 9.40 10.05
N ARG A 75 1.02 8.53 9.14
CA ARG A 75 1.76 8.37 7.87
C ARG A 75 1.78 9.71 7.15
N VAL A 76 2.92 10.08 6.59
CA VAL A 76 3.10 11.34 5.85
C VAL A 76 2.13 11.46 4.67
N VAL A 77 1.77 10.34 4.08
CA VAL A 77 0.66 10.12 3.16
C VAL A 77 -0.02 8.79 3.49
N HIS A 78 -1.24 8.56 3.03
CA HIS A 78 -2.03 7.36 3.34
C HIS A 78 -2.43 7.24 4.82
N ALA A 79 -2.62 8.35 5.53
CA ALA A 79 -2.97 8.32 6.96
C ALA A 79 -4.33 7.66 7.22
N ARG A 80 -5.37 8.03 6.47
CA ARG A 80 -6.69 7.39 6.54
C ARG A 80 -6.68 6.07 5.79
N GLY A 81 -7.02 4.96 6.46
CA GLY A 81 -7.09 3.66 5.80
C GLY A 81 -7.58 2.55 6.70
N THR A 82 -7.81 1.38 6.12
CA THR A 82 -8.29 0.17 6.79
C THR A 82 -7.54 -1.05 6.30
N GLY A 83 -7.43 -2.08 7.14
CA GLY A 83 -6.70 -3.29 6.81
C GLY A 83 -7.53 -4.55 6.96
N ALA A 84 -7.19 -5.60 6.20
CA ALA A 84 -7.77 -6.92 6.33
C ALA A 84 -6.73 -8.00 6.07
N TYR A 85 -6.89 -9.14 6.72
CA TYR A 85 -6.10 -10.34 6.48
C TYR A 85 -6.76 -11.24 5.44
N GLY A 86 -5.95 -12.02 4.79
CA GLY A 86 -6.40 -12.96 3.78
C GLY A 86 -5.35 -13.96 3.36
N VAL A 87 -5.58 -14.53 2.19
CA VAL A 87 -4.70 -15.54 1.59
C VAL A 87 -4.54 -15.27 0.10
N PHE A 88 -3.32 -15.38 -0.39
CA PHE A 88 -3.01 -15.42 -1.81
C PHE A 88 -2.70 -16.85 -2.26
N GLN A 89 -3.26 -17.25 -3.40
CA GLN A 89 -3.05 -18.55 -4.03
C GLN A 89 -2.68 -18.35 -5.51
N PRO A 90 -1.50 -18.82 -5.96
CA PRO A 90 -1.16 -18.81 -7.37
C PRO A 90 -2.09 -19.77 -8.15
N THR A 91 -2.45 -19.36 -9.37
CA THR A 91 -3.36 -20.09 -10.26
C THR A 91 -2.70 -20.52 -11.57
N ALA A 92 -1.45 -20.12 -11.79
CA ALA A 92 -0.65 -20.48 -12.95
C ALA A 92 0.78 -20.81 -12.52
N ASP A 93 1.45 -21.65 -13.29
CA ASP A 93 2.89 -21.85 -13.17
C ASP A 93 3.60 -20.75 -13.99
N ILE A 94 4.34 -19.90 -13.28
CA ILE A 94 5.16 -18.84 -13.89
C ILE A 94 6.65 -19.02 -13.57
N SER A 95 7.10 -20.26 -13.30
CA SER A 95 8.50 -20.57 -13.00
C SER A 95 9.46 -20.17 -14.13
N ALA A 96 8.96 -20.08 -15.37
CA ALA A 96 9.72 -19.53 -16.49
C ALA A 96 10.04 -18.04 -16.34
N LEU A 97 9.26 -17.29 -15.56
CA LEU A 97 9.43 -15.85 -15.34
C LEU A 97 10.10 -15.53 -14.00
N SER A 98 9.75 -16.29 -12.95
CA SER A 98 10.23 -16.00 -11.59
C SER A 98 10.49 -17.27 -10.77
N LYS A 99 11.59 -17.29 -10.03
CA LYS A 99 11.90 -18.33 -9.02
C LYS A 99 11.22 -18.10 -7.67
N ALA A 100 10.46 -17.01 -7.49
CA ALA A 100 9.83 -16.66 -6.22
C ALA A 100 8.81 -17.73 -5.79
N VAL A 101 8.98 -18.28 -4.57
CA VAL A 101 8.15 -19.38 -4.06
C VAL A 101 6.68 -18.99 -3.89
N VAL A 102 6.39 -17.70 -3.67
CA VAL A 102 5.01 -17.20 -3.58
C VAL A 102 4.16 -17.52 -4.82
N PHE A 103 4.78 -17.68 -5.98
CA PHE A 103 4.10 -18.03 -7.25
C PHE A 103 4.15 -19.52 -7.59
N LYS A 104 4.75 -20.34 -6.75
CA LYS A 104 4.82 -21.79 -6.99
C LYS A 104 3.43 -22.42 -6.87
N PRO A 105 2.97 -23.19 -7.86
CA PRO A 105 1.67 -23.86 -7.80
C PRO A 105 1.49 -24.67 -6.50
N GLY A 106 0.30 -24.57 -5.92
CA GLY A 106 -0.05 -25.26 -4.67
C GLY A 106 0.38 -24.53 -3.39
N THR A 107 1.08 -23.41 -3.47
CA THR A 107 1.36 -22.59 -2.29
C THR A 107 0.10 -21.83 -1.84
N SER A 108 0.05 -21.53 -0.53
CA SER A 108 -0.97 -20.67 0.07
C SER A 108 -0.25 -19.70 0.99
N THR A 109 -0.24 -18.42 0.60
CA THR A 109 0.54 -17.39 1.29
C THR A 109 -0.39 -16.47 2.06
N PRO A 110 -0.27 -16.37 3.40
CA PRO A 110 -1.01 -15.37 4.17
C PRO A 110 -0.67 -13.97 3.69
N VAL A 111 -1.68 -13.09 3.68
CA VAL A 111 -1.51 -11.69 3.32
C VAL A 111 -2.16 -10.76 4.34
N PHE A 112 -1.63 -9.55 4.44
CA PHE A 112 -2.30 -8.42 5.04
C PHE A 112 -2.38 -7.30 4.01
N VAL A 113 -3.58 -6.79 3.77
CA VAL A 113 -3.81 -5.69 2.82
C VAL A 113 -4.23 -4.46 3.59
N ARG A 114 -3.68 -3.32 3.21
CA ARG A 114 -4.16 -2.02 3.69
C ARG A 114 -4.60 -1.16 2.52
N PHE A 115 -5.87 -0.78 2.55
CA PHE A 115 -6.47 0.25 1.69
C PHE A 115 -6.40 1.61 2.39
N SER A 116 -6.34 2.70 1.61
CA SER A 116 -6.26 4.05 2.18
C SER A 116 -6.62 5.13 1.17
N THR A 117 -6.95 6.34 1.63
CA THR A 117 -6.75 7.56 0.84
C THR A 117 -5.25 7.89 0.76
N VAL A 118 -4.84 8.96 0.10
CA VAL A 118 -3.43 9.36 -0.05
C VAL A 118 -3.13 10.66 0.70
N MET A 119 -3.82 11.74 0.36
CA MET A 119 -3.47 13.08 0.84
C MET A 119 -4.14 13.49 2.15
N ASN A 120 -5.17 12.77 2.57
CA ASN A 120 -6.03 13.17 3.68
C ASN A 120 -5.54 12.66 5.04
N TYR A 121 -5.90 13.38 6.11
CA TYR A 121 -5.61 13.03 7.50
C TYR A 121 -6.34 11.75 7.95
N ARG A 122 -5.86 11.14 9.03
CA ARG A 122 -6.47 9.95 9.62
C ARG A 122 -7.96 10.08 9.93
N GLY A 123 -8.43 11.25 10.32
CA GLY A 123 -9.85 11.52 10.66
C GLY A 123 -10.71 12.01 9.49
N SER A 124 -10.21 12.01 8.26
CA SER A 124 -10.94 12.47 7.09
C SER A 124 -11.99 11.46 6.61
N PRO A 125 -13.01 11.89 5.84
CA PRO A 125 -13.93 10.96 5.18
C PRO A 125 -13.22 10.12 4.13
N GLU A 126 -13.66 8.86 4.01
CA GLU A 126 -13.06 7.91 3.05
C GLU A 126 -13.47 8.19 1.61
N GLN A 127 -14.57 8.92 1.39
CA GLN A 127 -15.10 9.31 0.08
C GLN A 127 -14.45 10.56 -0.51
N ALA A 128 -13.39 11.10 0.11
CA ALA A 128 -12.65 12.20 -0.50
C ALA A 128 -12.08 11.78 -1.85
N ARG A 129 -12.10 12.70 -2.85
CA ARG A 129 -11.48 12.45 -4.16
C ARG A 129 -9.97 12.38 -3.98
N ASP A 130 -9.44 11.18 -4.18
CA ASP A 130 -8.03 10.87 -3.93
C ASP A 130 -7.69 9.54 -4.63
N PRO A 131 -6.47 9.26 -5.04
CA PRO A 131 -6.07 7.88 -5.31
C PRO A 131 -6.31 7.00 -4.08
N ARG A 132 -6.59 5.72 -4.28
CA ARG A 132 -6.70 4.78 -3.17
C ARG A 132 -5.45 3.92 -3.09
N GLY A 133 -4.76 3.98 -1.95
CA GLY A 133 -3.69 3.07 -1.65
C GLY A 133 -4.18 1.62 -1.64
N PHE A 134 -3.40 0.73 -2.22
CA PHE A 134 -3.63 -0.71 -2.24
C PHE A 134 -2.29 -1.39 -1.94
N ALA A 135 -1.96 -1.55 -0.67
CA ALA A 135 -0.71 -2.14 -0.22
C ALA A 135 -0.95 -3.58 0.28
N THR A 136 -0.28 -4.54 -0.33
CA THR A 136 -0.36 -5.96 0.03
C THR A 136 0.98 -6.42 0.58
N LYS A 137 0.97 -6.96 1.80
CA LYS A 137 2.08 -7.67 2.42
C LYS A 137 1.84 -9.17 2.28
N PHE A 138 2.76 -9.86 1.64
CA PHE A 138 2.78 -11.32 1.54
C PHE A 138 3.76 -11.88 2.55
N TYR A 139 3.30 -12.74 3.44
CA TYR A 139 4.14 -13.46 4.38
C TYR A 139 4.61 -14.76 3.74
N THR A 140 5.60 -14.67 2.86
CA THR A 140 6.07 -15.81 2.06
C THR A 140 6.98 -16.75 2.84
N GLN A 141 7.25 -17.92 2.28
CA GLN A 141 8.23 -18.86 2.82
C GLN A 141 9.69 -18.39 2.68
N GLN A 142 9.92 -17.27 1.96
CA GLN A 142 11.23 -16.66 1.74
C GLN A 142 11.37 -15.29 2.43
N GLY A 143 10.46 -14.94 3.34
CA GLY A 143 10.36 -13.63 3.98
C GLY A 143 9.17 -12.81 3.46
N ASN A 144 9.08 -11.57 3.90
CA ASN A 144 7.99 -10.67 3.47
C ASN A 144 8.27 -10.08 2.09
N TRP A 145 7.25 -10.10 1.24
CA TRP A 145 7.19 -9.30 0.03
C TRP A 145 6.06 -8.28 0.14
N ASP A 146 6.36 -7.01 -0.13
CA ASP A 146 5.38 -5.93 -0.10
C ASP A 146 5.12 -5.37 -1.51
N LEU A 147 3.92 -5.58 -2.04
CA LEU A 147 3.45 -4.92 -3.27
C LEU A 147 2.64 -3.68 -2.89
N VAL A 148 3.28 -2.52 -3.00
CA VAL A 148 2.72 -1.24 -2.54
C VAL A 148 2.29 -0.40 -3.71
N GLY A 149 1.00 -0.40 -3.99
CA GLY A 149 0.39 0.27 -5.12
C GLY A 149 -0.83 1.12 -4.79
N ASN A 150 -1.61 1.44 -5.79
CA ASN A 150 -2.87 2.16 -5.67
C ASN A 150 -3.90 1.67 -6.69
N ASN A 151 -5.10 2.27 -6.69
CA ASN A 151 -6.19 1.87 -7.59
C ASN A 151 -6.08 2.43 -9.01
N MET A 152 -4.98 3.09 -9.35
CA MET A 152 -4.73 3.62 -10.69
C MET A 152 -3.39 3.09 -11.23
N PRO A 153 -3.27 2.82 -12.54
CA PRO A 153 -2.11 2.14 -13.10
C PRO A 153 -0.87 3.02 -13.26
N ILE A 154 -0.99 4.31 -13.02
CA ILE A 154 0.06 5.33 -13.21
C ILE A 154 0.15 6.26 -12.01
N PHE A 155 1.16 7.16 -12.01
CA PHE A 155 1.34 8.17 -11.00
C PHE A 155 1.45 9.58 -11.61
N PHE A 156 1.53 10.63 -10.78
CA PHE A 156 1.54 12.04 -11.19
C PHE A 156 2.89 12.54 -11.70
N ILE A 157 3.97 11.95 -11.20
CA ILE A 157 5.35 12.40 -11.41
C ILE A 157 6.23 11.20 -11.70
N ARG A 158 7.30 11.40 -12.46
CA ARG A 158 8.21 10.35 -12.93
C ARG A 158 9.59 10.35 -12.26
N ASP A 159 9.78 11.20 -11.25
CA ASP A 159 11.03 11.29 -10.50
C ASP A 159 10.72 11.52 -9.02
N ALA A 160 11.26 10.66 -8.16
CA ALA A 160 11.01 10.69 -6.72
C ALA A 160 11.44 11.97 -6.04
N ILE A 161 12.39 12.73 -6.61
CA ILE A 161 12.82 14.03 -6.06
C ILE A 161 11.68 15.05 -6.02
N LYS A 162 10.67 14.92 -6.90
CA LYS A 162 9.48 15.77 -6.91
C LYS A 162 8.41 15.37 -5.91
N PHE A 163 8.54 14.20 -5.26
CA PHE A 163 7.46 13.68 -4.40
C PHE A 163 7.16 14.58 -3.20
N PRO A 164 8.16 15.10 -2.45
CA PRO A 164 7.87 16.05 -1.37
C PRO A 164 7.14 17.30 -1.85
N ASP A 165 7.53 17.87 -2.98
CA ASP A 165 6.91 19.06 -3.55
C ASP A 165 5.48 18.78 -4.00
N PHE A 166 5.24 17.62 -4.64
CA PHE A 166 3.89 17.15 -4.98
C PHE A 166 3.00 17.06 -3.73
N VAL A 167 3.51 16.49 -2.64
CA VAL A 167 2.75 16.38 -1.38
C VAL A 167 2.51 17.77 -0.79
N HIS A 168 3.54 18.63 -0.75
CA HIS A 168 3.42 19.98 -0.20
C HIS A 168 2.42 20.85 -0.95
N ALA A 169 2.33 20.73 -2.27
CA ALA A 169 1.35 21.45 -3.09
C ALA A 169 -0.10 20.98 -2.87
N ASN A 170 -0.28 19.71 -2.51
CA ASN A 170 -1.60 19.09 -2.36
C ASN A 170 -2.08 18.97 -0.91
N LYS A 171 -1.30 19.37 0.08
CA LYS A 171 -1.71 19.44 1.50
C LYS A 171 -2.19 20.85 1.86
N PRO A 172 -2.82 21.03 3.03
CA PRO A 172 -3.18 22.38 3.52
C PRO A 172 -2.01 23.37 3.52
N SER A 173 -2.30 24.61 3.21
CA SER A 173 -1.34 25.72 3.19
C SER A 173 -0.51 25.76 4.47
N ALA A 174 0.80 25.91 4.35
CA ALA A 174 1.73 26.05 5.47
C ALA A 174 1.48 27.31 6.32
N VAL A 175 0.74 28.29 5.80
CA VAL A 175 0.44 29.55 6.49
C VAL A 175 -0.91 29.48 7.18
N THR A 176 -1.95 28.97 6.51
CA THR A 176 -3.34 29.02 6.99
C THR A 176 -3.85 27.70 7.54
N GLY A 177 -3.21 26.57 7.21
CA GLY A 177 -3.72 25.23 7.51
C GLY A 177 -4.98 24.85 6.73
N VAL A 178 -5.35 25.61 5.70
CA VAL A 178 -6.55 25.40 4.88
C VAL A 178 -6.14 24.88 3.50
N GLN A 179 -6.94 23.96 2.95
CA GLN A 179 -6.76 23.44 1.59
C GLN A 179 -6.94 24.59 0.57
N ASP A 180 -6.03 24.68 -0.41
CA ASP A 180 -6.04 25.72 -1.43
C ASP A 180 -5.77 25.12 -2.82
N ALA A 181 -6.77 25.20 -3.70
CA ALA A 181 -6.66 24.70 -5.06
C ALA A 181 -5.57 25.44 -5.88
N ASN A 182 -5.30 26.71 -5.58
CA ASN A 182 -4.23 27.46 -6.28
C ASN A 182 -2.87 26.80 -6.10
N LEU A 183 -2.53 26.30 -4.91
CA LEU A 183 -1.25 25.64 -4.64
C LEU A 183 -1.12 24.32 -5.44
N ALA A 184 -2.17 23.50 -5.45
CA ALA A 184 -2.19 22.26 -6.20
C ALA A 184 -2.05 22.49 -7.71
N PHE A 185 -2.84 23.40 -8.25
CA PHE A 185 -2.83 23.66 -9.69
C PHE A 185 -1.65 24.53 -10.15
N ASP A 186 -1.00 25.28 -9.26
CA ASP A 186 0.33 25.85 -9.52
C ASP A 186 1.32 24.74 -9.83
N PHE A 187 1.48 23.77 -8.92
CA PHE A 187 2.37 22.62 -9.14
C PHE A 187 2.05 21.86 -10.43
N PHE A 188 0.78 21.53 -10.66
CA PHE A 188 0.38 20.78 -11.84
C PHE A 188 0.55 21.56 -13.14
N SER A 189 0.42 22.89 -13.13
CA SER A 189 0.67 23.73 -14.30
C SER A 189 2.14 23.68 -14.78
N HIS A 190 3.06 23.28 -13.90
CA HIS A 190 4.48 23.05 -14.20
C HIS A 190 4.82 21.54 -14.37
N THR A 191 3.82 20.66 -14.30
CA THR A 191 4.00 19.20 -14.31
C THR A 191 3.08 18.54 -15.35
N PRO A 192 3.32 18.75 -16.67
CA PRO A 192 2.43 18.27 -17.74
C PRO A 192 2.31 16.74 -17.77
N GLU A 193 3.30 15.99 -17.25
CA GLU A 193 3.25 14.56 -17.11
C GLU A 193 2.13 14.05 -16.19
N ALA A 194 1.59 14.91 -15.32
CA ALA A 194 0.46 14.57 -14.45
C ALA A 194 -0.90 14.50 -15.18
N THR A 195 -0.99 14.98 -16.43
CA THR A 195 -2.27 15.12 -17.15
C THR A 195 -3.07 13.82 -17.24
N ALA A 196 -2.40 12.69 -17.53
CA ALA A 196 -3.06 11.39 -17.62
C ALA A 196 -3.59 10.93 -16.25
N MET A 197 -2.78 11.10 -15.19
CA MET A 197 -3.18 10.72 -13.83
C MET A 197 -4.31 11.62 -13.30
N LEU A 198 -4.26 12.94 -13.56
CA LEU A 198 -5.34 13.86 -13.22
C LEU A 198 -6.64 13.49 -13.94
N THR A 199 -6.57 13.12 -15.22
CA THR A 199 -7.75 12.69 -15.98
C THR A 199 -8.41 11.47 -15.33
N ARG A 200 -7.63 10.49 -14.84
CA ARG A 200 -8.13 9.33 -14.11
C ARG A 200 -8.66 9.70 -12.73
N LEU A 201 -7.95 10.56 -11.99
CA LEU A 201 -8.35 10.99 -10.66
C LEU A 201 -9.72 11.70 -10.66
N TYR A 202 -9.97 12.53 -11.67
CA TYR A 202 -11.26 13.23 -11.79
C TYR A 202 -12.34 12.41 -12.49
N SER A 203 -12.00 11.24 -13.03
CA SER A 203 -12.97 10.28 -13.56
C SER A 203 -13.57 9.42 -12.43
N LYS A 204 -14.32 8.40 -12.83
CA LYS A 204 -14.89 7.38 -11.94
C LYS A 204 -13.84 6.60 -11.15
N GLU A 205 -12.61 6.45 -11.67
CA GLU A 205 -11.54 5.74 -10.98
C GLU A 205 -11.11 6.44 -9.67
N GLY A 206 -11.23 7.77 -9.60
CA GLY A 206 -10.90 8.53 -8.38
C GLY A 206 -11.96 8.45 -7.27
N MET A 207 -13.12 7.86 -7.57
CA MET A 207 -14.25 7.78 -6.64
C MET A 207 -14.89 6.39 -6.65
N PRO A 208 -14.14 5.30 -6.35
CA PRO A 208 -14.77 3.99 -6.20
C PRO A 208 -15.85 4.06 -5.12
N ASP A 209 -16.89 3.23 -5.23
CA ASP A 209 -17.98 3.20 -4.26
C ASP A 209 -17.51 2.70 -2.88
N ASN A 210 -16.58 1.76 -2.89
CA ASN A 210 -15.93 1.20 -1.70
C ASN A 210 -14.59 0.55 -2.08
N TYR A 211 -13.86 -0.02 -1.09
CA TYR A 211 -12.56 -0.68 -1.36
C TYR A 211 -12.67 -1.98 -2.14
N ARG A 212 -13.80 -2.67 -2.12
CA ARG A 212 -13.98 -3.95 -2.84
C ARG A 212 -14.22 -3.74 -4.34
N ASP A 213 -14.77 -2.60 -4.70
CA ASP A 213 -15.22 -2.25 -6.05
C ASP A 213 -14.16 -1.47 -6.86
N MET A 214 -12.90 -1.69 -6.55
CA MET A 214 -11.78 -1.07 -7.26
C MET A 214 -10.70 -2.10 -7.62
N ASP A 215 -10.05 -1.87 -8.74
CA ASP A 215 -8.82 -2.55 -9.10
C ASP A 215 -7.64 -2.01 -8.29
N GLY A 216 -6.50 -2.70 -8.35
CA GLY A 216 -5.25 -2.24 -7.76
C GLY A 216 -4.07 -2.46 -8.70
N PHE A 217 -3.04 -1.63 -8.58
CA PHE A 217 -1.89 -1.66 -9.47
C PHE A 217 -0.59 -1.48 -8.68
N GLY A 218 0.44 -2.23 -9.05
CA GLY A 218 1.79 -2.01 -8.53
C GLY A 218 2.43 -0.72 -9.05
N VAL A 219 1.85 -0.11 -10.08
CA VAL A 219 2.24 1.13 -10.77
C VAL A 219 3.54 0.98 -11.56
N HIS A 220 4.63 0.67 -10.84
CA HIS A 220 5.99 0.54 -11.41
C HIS A 220 6.18 -0.75 -12.19
N ALA A 221 7.17 -0.74 -13.06
CA ALA A 221 7.76 -1.96 -13.55
C ALA A 221 8.69 -2.55 -12.48
N PHE A 222 8.57 -3.86 -12.23
CA PHE A 222 9.50 -4.65 -11.41
C PHE A 222 10.24 -5.63 -12.32
N LYS A 223 11.29 -6.26 -11.80
CA LYS A 223 11.93 -7.40 -12.47
C LYS A 223 11.48 -8.70 -11.82
N MET A 224 11.08 -9.65 -12.63
CA MET A 224 11.02 -11.06 -12.26
C MET A 224 12.28 -11.75 -12.78
N VAL A 225 12.85 -12.63 -11.95
CA VAL A 225 14.07 -13.37 -12.28
C VAL A 225 13.80 -14.85 -12.09
N ASN A 226 13.97 -15.63 -13.12
CA ASN A 226 13.79 -17.08 -13.07
C ASN A 226 15.01 -17.83 -12.50
N ALA A 227 14.93 -19.13 -12.40
CA ALA A 227 16.02 -19.97 -11.86
C ALA A 227 17.30 -19.93 -12.72
N ASN A 228 17.20 -19.57 -14.00
CA ASN A 228 18.36 -19.44 -14.90
C ASN A 228 19.00 -18.04 -14.82
N GLY A 229 18.43 -17.10 -14.05
CA GLY A 229 18.88 -15.70 -13.98
C GLY A 229 18.36 -14.85 -15.14
N GLU A 230 17.38 -15.32 -15.91
CA GLU A 230 16.75 -14.54 -16.98
C GLU A 230 15.81 -13.50 -16.37
N VAL A 231 15.87 -12.27 -16.91
CA VAL A 231 15.13 -11.11 -16.39
C VAL A 231 13.93 -10.81 -17.28
N HIS A 232 12.79 -10.60 -16.64
CA HIS A 232 11.55 -10.16 -17.26
C HIS A 232 11.03 -8.93 -16.53
N TYR A 233 10.70 -7.86 -17.26
CA TYR A 233 10.06 -6.68 -16.66
C TYR A 233 8.56 -6.91 -16.55
N VAL A 234 7.98 -6.61 -15.38
CA VAL A 234 6.56 -6.89 -15.12
C VAL A 234 5.87 -5.71 -14.47
N LYS A 235 4.60 -5.49 -14.83
CA LYS A 235 3.67 -4.66 -14.05
C LYS A 235 2.60 -5.56 -13.44
N PHE A 236 2.28 -5.33 -12.16
CA PHE A 236 1.29 -6.10 -11.39
C PHE A 236 -0.06 -5.39 -11.36
N HIS A 237 -1.12 -6.10 -11.68
CA HIS A 237 -2.49 -5.59 -11.70
C HIS A 237 -3.44 -6.49 -10.91
N TRP A 238 -4.08 -5.95 -9.88
CA TRP A 238 -5.17 -6.59 -9.17
C TRP A 238 -6.48 -6.26 -9.87
N ARG A 239 -7.25 -7.27 -10.26
CA ARG A 239 -8.59 -7.13 -10.85
C ARG A 239 -9.64 -7.58 -9.87
N SER A 240 -10.54 -6.66 -9.47
CA SER A 240 -11.63 -6.97 -8.56
C SER A 240 -12.61 -7.97 -9.17
N GLN A 241 -12.93 -9.04 -8.43
CA GLN A 241 -13.98 -9.99 -8.82
C GLN A 241 -15.39 -9.49 -8.45
N GLN A 242 -15.52 -8.41 -7.69
CA GLN A 242 -16.80 -7.83 -7.28
C GLN A 242 -17.37 -6.90 -8.35
N GLY A 243 -16.58 -6.53 -9.36
CA GLY A 243 -16.88 -5.50 -10.34
C GLY A 243 -16.33 -4.14 -9.93
N LEU A 244 -16.55 -3.15 -10.80
CA LEU A 244 -16.08 -1.79 -10.59
C LEU A 244 -17.29 -0.86 -10.50
N HIS A 245 -17.55 -0.33 -9.31
CA HIS A 245 -18.61 0.65 -9.06
C HIS A 245 -18.01 1.94 -8.53
N SER A 246 -18.65 3.06 -8.81
CA SER A 246 -18.12 4.38 -8.48
C SER A 246 -19.23 5.34 -8.11
N LEU A 247 -18.95 6.21 -7.15
CA LEU A 247 -19.81 7.32 -6.78
C LEU A 247 -19.75 8.41 -7.86
N ARG A 248 -20.92 8.90 -8.27
CA ARG A 248 -21.03 10.07 -9.12
C ARG A 248 -20.78 11.35 -8.32
N PRO A 249 -20.35 12.47 -8.93
CA PRO A 249 -20.10 13.72 -8.21
C PRO A 249 -21.24 14.13 -7.26
N GLN A 250 -22.49 13.94 -7.68
CA GLN A 250 -23.67 14.31 -6.88
C GLN A 250 -23.91 13.41 -5.67
N GLN A 251 -23.41 12.16 -5.72
CA GLN A 251 -23.57 11.17 -4.64
C GLN A 251 -22.52 11.31 -3.55
N VAL A 252 -21.35 11.91 -3.87
CA VAL A 252 -20.21 11.99 -2.95
C VAL A 252 -20.58 12.74 -1.66
N ALA A 253 -21.17 13.92 -1.78
CA ALA A 253 -21.54 14.73 -0.62
C ALA A 253 -22.58 14.02 0.27
N GLN A 254 -23.55 13.33 -0.34
CA GLN A 254 -24.53 12.56 0.38
C GLN A 254 -23.90 11.38 1.12
N SER A 255 -23.08 10.58 0.44
CA SER A 255 -22.37 9.45 1.06
C SER A 255 -21.47 9.89 2.22
N MET A 256 -20.77 11.02 2.07
CA MET A 256 -19.96 11.60 3.15
C MET A 256 -20.80 12.03 4.34
N ALA A 257 -21.99 12.60 4.10
CA ALA A 257 -22.89 13.05 5.17
C ALA A 257 -23.56 11.86 5.92
N GLU A 258 -23.79 10.75 5.21
CA GLU A 258 -24.40 9.56 5.78
C GLU A 258 -23.40 8.74 6.60
N ASP A 259 -22.20 8.48 6.08
CA ASP A 259 -21.18 7.67 6.76
C ASP A 259 -19.75 8.00 6.30
N TRP A 260 -18.98 8.66 7.13
CA TRP A 260 -17.55 8.95 6.88
C TRP A 260 -16.67 7.70 6.80
N ASN A 261 -17.12 6.58 7.34
CA ASN A 261 -16.42 5.32 7.42
C ASN A 261 -16.99 4.28 6.44
N HIS A 262 -17.72 4.72 5.43
CA HIS A 262 -18.44 3.87 4.51
C HIS A 262 -17.61 2.72 3.94
N TYR A 263 -16.39 3.00 3.47
CA TYR A 263 -15.53 1.98 2.86
C TYR A 263 -15.03 0.94 3.86
N THR A 264 -14.68 1.37 5.07
CA THR A 264 -14.30 0.47 6.17
C THR A 264 -15.48 -0.39 6.62
N ASN A 265 -16.66 0.23 6.81
CA ASN A 265 -17.87 -0.46 7.23
C ASN A 265 -18.33 -1.48 6.20
N ASP A 266 -18.28 -1.14 4.92
CA ASP A 266 -18.58 -2.05 3.81
C ASP A 266 -17.63 -3.25 3.79
N LEU A 267 -16.30 -3.02 3.80
CA LEU A 267 -15.30 -4.08 3.77
C LEU A 267 -15.43 -5.03 4.97
N TYR A 268 -15.55 -4.49 6.17
CA TYR A 268 -15.65 -5.28 7.40
C TYR A 268 -16.99 -6.00 7.50
N GLY A 269 -18.09 -5.33 7.09
CA GLY A 269 -19.41 -5.92 7.03
C GLY A 269 -19.46 -7.11 6.08
N SER A 270 -18.90 -6.97 4.88
CA SER A 270 -18.80 -8.04 3.89
C SER A 270 -18.00 -9.24 4.41
N ILE A 271 -16.83 -9.02 5.00
CA ILE A 271 -16.00 -10.10 5.56
C ILE A 271 -16.71 -10.81 6.72
N LYS A 272 -17.29 -10.06 7.65
CA LYS A 272 -18.05 -10.62 8.79
C LYS A 272 -19.28 -11.43 8.36
N ALA A 273 -19.90 -11.06 7.25
CA ALA A 273 -21.02 -11.79 6.66
C ALA A 273 -20.58 -13.05 5.88
N GLY A 274 -19.28 -13.32 5.75
CA GLY A 274 -18.75 -14.43 4.97
C GLY A 274 -18.66 -14.15 3.45
N ASN A 275 -18.99 -12.93 3.02
CA ASN A 275 -18.87 -12.50 1.63
C ASN A 275 -17.44 -11.97 1.38
N TYR A 276 -16.49 -12.90 1.27
CA TYR A 276 -15.07 -12.60 1.18
C TYR A 276 -14.70 -11.95 -0.16
N PRO A 277 -14.24 -10.68 -0.16
CA PRO A 277 -13.82 -10.02 -1.39
C PRO A 277 -12.55 -10.66 -1.97
N LYS A 278 -12.48 -10.69 -3.32
CA LYS A 278 -11.41 -11.33 -4.06
C LYS A 278 -10.86 -10.43 -5.16
N TRP A 279 -9.56 -10.57 -5.39
CA TRP A 279 -8.88 -9.95 -6.53
C TRP A 279 -8.01 -10.97 -7.25
N ASP A 280 -8.08 -10.98 -8.55
CA ASP A 280 -7.17 -11.75 -9.38
C ASP A 280 -5.91 -10.91 -9.65
N LEU A 281 -4.75 -11.51 -9.43
CA LEU A 281 -3.47 -10.90 -9.77
C LEU A 281 -3.10 -11.23 -11.21
N TYR A 282 -2.92 -10.20 -12.00
CA TYR A 282 -2.40 -10.26 -13.36
C TYR A 282 -1.03 -9.63 -13.45
N ILE A 283 -0.26 -10.03 -14.44
CA ILE A 283 0.98 -9.38 -14.84
C ILE A 283 0.94 -9.04 -16.33
N GLN A 284 1.52 -7.89 -16.67
CA GLN A 284 2.02 -7.61 -18.02
C GLN A 284 3.50 -7.91 -18.03
N VAL A 285 4.03 -8.48 -19.11
CA VAL A 285 5.43 -8.92 -19.20
C VAL A 285 6.09 -8.32 -20.43
N LEU A 286 7.32 -7.81 -20.27
CA LEU A 286 8.20 -7.36 -21.32
C LEU A 286 9.59 -7.98 -21.15
N GLU A 287 10.12 -8.49 -22.24
CA GLU A 287 11.55 -8.84 -22.32
C GLU A 287 12.42 -7.57 -22.29
N PRO A 288 13.66 -7.62 -21.79
CA PRO A 288 14.54 -6.45 -21.76
C PRO A 288 14.66 -5.71 -23.09
N LYS A 289 14.70 -6.45 -24.21
CA LYS A 289 14.76 -5.88 -25.57
C LYS A 289 13.46 -5.17 -25.99
N GLU A 290 12.34 -5.49 -25.36
CA GLU A 290 11.03 -4.93 -25.68
C GLU A 290 10.76 -3.59 -24.97
N LEU A 291 11.59 -3.20 -24.01
CA LEU A 291 11.47 -1.88 -23.37
C LEU A 291 11.57 -0.74 -24.38
N ALA A 292 12.29 -0.95 -25.48
CA ALA A 292 12.46 0.03 -26.55
C ALA A 292 11.32 0.04 -27.58
N LYS A 293 10.27 -0.78 -27.42
CA LYS A 293 9.17 -0.82 -28.41
C LYS A 293 8.23 0.39 -28.35
N PHE A 294 8.26 1.12 -27.24
CA PHE A 294 7.46 2.32 -27.05
C PHE A 294 8.23 3.57 -27.48
N ASP A 295 7.53 4.61 -27.92
CA ASP A 295 8.10 5.94 -28.19
C ASP A 295 8.28 6.79 -26.92
N PHE A 296 8.12 6.17 -25.75
CA PHE A 296 8.38 6.71 -24.42
C PHE A 296 9.19 5.70 -23.59
N ASN A 297 9.72 6.12 -22.46
CA ASN A 297 10.42 5.20 -21.55
C ASN A 297 9.41 4.22 -20.92
N ALA A 298 9.56 2.92 -21.18
CA ALA A 298 8.70 1.87 -20.63
C ALA A 298 8.73 1.79 -19.07
N LEU A 299 9.77 2.33 -18.44
CA LEU A 299 9.91 2.42 -16.97
C LEU A 299 9.39 3.75 -16.40
N ASP A 300 8.73 4.58 -17.21
CA ASP A 300 8.07 5.80 -16.76
C ASP A 300 6.73 5.42 -16.12
N ASP A 301 6.61 5.65 -14.82
CA ASP A 301 5.41 5.33 -14.02
C ASP A 301 4.21 6.24 -14.31
N THR A 302 4.39 7.30 -15.12
CA THR A 302 3.28 8.10 -15.66
C THR A 302 2.64 7.48 -16.91
N LYS A 303 3.11 6.30 -17.36
CA LYS A 303 2.71 5.60 -18.59
C LYS A 303 2.18 4.20 -18.32
N ILE A 304 1.15 3.82 -19.06
CA ILE A 304 0.72 2.42 -19.16
C ILE A 304 1.40 1.72 -20.35
N TRP A 305 1.53 0.41 -20.25
CA TRP A 305 1.96 -0.42 -21.37
C TRP A 305 0.76 -0.79 -22.23
N THR A 306 0.53 -0.04 -23.27
CA THR A 306 -0.50 -0.35 -24.26
C THR A 306 -0.10 -1.59 -25.08
N ASP A 307 -1.08 -2.38 -25.51
CA ASP A 307 -0.89 -3.57 -26.36
C ASP A 307 0.02 -4.66 -25.76
N VAL A 308 0.18 -4.66 -24.42
CA VAL A 308 0.81 -5.76 -23.69
C VAL A 308 -0.28 -6.55 -22.98
N PRO A 309 -0.47 -7.85 -23.32
CA PRO A 309 -1.54 -8.64 -22.73
C PRO A 309 -1.32 -8.88 -21.23
N GLU A 310 -2.41 -8.96 -20.49
CA GLU A 310 -2.41 -9.36 -19.08
C GLU A 310 -2.50 -10.89 -18.97
N GLN A 311 -1.68 -11.47 -18.08
CA GLN A 311 -1.69 -12.88 -17.73
C GLN A 311 -2.09 -13.03 -16.26
N LYS A 312 -3.16 -13.78 -15.97
CA LYS A 312 -3.56 -14.11 -14.59
C LYS A 312 -2.55 -15.08 -13.98
N ILE A 313 -2.07 -14.75 -12.77
CA ILE A 313 -1.09 -15.56 -12.04
C ILE A 313 -1.55 -16.03 -10.66
N GLY A 314 -2.59 -15.43 -10.09
CA GLY A 314 -3.07 -15.81 -8.76
C GLY A 314 -4.37 -15.14 -8.37
N THR A 315 -4.89 -15.50 -7.20
CA THR A 315 -6.09 -14.90 -6.60
C THR A 315 -5.83 -14.63 -5.13
N MET A 316 -6.19 -13.45 -4.67
CA MET A 316 -6.22 -13.06 -3.26
C MET A 316 -7.66 -13.06 -2.76
N THR A 317 -7.86 -13.60 -1.56
CA THR A 317 -9.15 -13.57 -0.84
C THR A 317 -8.94 -12.93 0.53
N LEU A 318 -9.68 -11.90 0.87
CA LEU A 318 -9.67 -11.29 2.21
C LEU A 318 -10.80 -11.89 3.05
N ASN A 319 -10.45 -12.56 4.15
CA ASN A 319 -11.38 -13.40 4.91
C ASN A 319 -11.38 -13.16 6.43
N ARG A 320 -10.59 -12.20 6.93
CA ARG A 320 -10.54 -11.87 8.35
C ARG A 320 -10.28 -10.38 8.57
N VAL A 321 -11.11 -9.77 9.41
CA VAL A 321 -10.87 -8.40 9.90
C VAL A 321 -9.85 -8.43 11.05
N PRO A 322 -9.11 -7.33 11.30
CA PRO A 322 -8.25 -7.21 12.46
C PRO A 322 -9.04 -7.33 13.78
N ASP A 323 -8.44 -7.97 14.78
CA ASP A 323 -8.97 -8.00 16.14
C ASP A 323 -8.69 -6.68 16.88
N ASN A 324 -7.59 -6.01 16.52
CA ASN A 324 -7.21 -4.70 17.01
C ASN A 324 -6.77 -3.83 15.83
N TYR A 325 -7.47 -2.71 15.64
CA TYR A 325 -7.19 -1.77 14.54
C TYR A 325 -5.80 -1.14 14.66
N PHE A 326 -5.39 -0.73 15.88
CA PHE A 326 -4.10 -0.08 16.10
C PHE A 326 -2.94 -1.05 15.79
N GLU A 327 -2.95 -2.22 16.43
CA GLU A 327 -1.89 -3.22 16.26
C GLU A 327 -1.74 -3.74 14.83
N SER A 328 -2.86 -3.91 14.11
CA SER A 328 -2.84 -4.50 12.77
C SER A 328 -2.81 -3.44 11.67
N THR A 329 -3.63 -2.40 11.77
CA THR A 329 -3.80 -1.44 10.68
C THR A 329 -2.92 -0.21 10.86
N GLU A 330 -2.89 0.35 12.08
CA GLU A 330 -2.11 1.57 12.32
C GLU A 330 -0.61 1.26 12.37
N GLU A 331 -0.20 0.20 13.04
CA GLU A 331 1.21 -0.20 13.13
C GLU A 331 1.74 -0.95 11.90
N SER A 332 0.89 -1.30 10.93
CA SER A 332 1.38 -1.93 9.70
C SER A 332 2.35 -1.02 8.94
N ALA A 333 3.45 -1.62 8.50
CA ALA A 333 4.53 -0.97 7.78
C ALA A 333 4.81 -1.70 6.46
N PHE A 334 4.66 -0.99 5.36
CA PHE A 334 4.94 -1.49 4.01
C PHE A 334 6.18 -0.80 3.46
N ALA A 335 6.96 -1.51 2.64
CA ALA A 335 8.09 -0.94 1.92
C ALA A 335 8.31 -1.66 0.59
N PRO A 336 8.33 -0.96 -0.55
CA PRO A 336 8.65 -1.56 -1.84
C PRO A 336 10.03 -2.24 -1.90
N SER A 337 10.93 -1.91 -0.98
CA SER A 337 12.24 -2.56 -0.85
C SER A 337 12.17 -3.98 -0.27
N ARG A 338 11.04 -4.40 0.30
CA ARG A 338 10.85 -5.78 0.75
C ARG A 338 10.46 -6.66 -0.42
N MET A 339 11.44 -7.34 -0.95
CA MET A 339 11.32 -8.29 -2.06
C MET A 339 11.89 -9.63 -1.63
N VAL A 340 11.54 -10.68 -2.36
CA VAL A 340 12.03 -12.04 -2.14
C VAL A 340 12.79 -12.50 -3.39
N PRO A 341 13.68 -13.51 -3.28
CA PRO A 341 14.39 -14.05 -4.44
C PRO A 341 13.45 -14.33 -5.62
N GLY A 342 13.78 -13.80 -6.79
CA GLY A 342 12.95 -13.90 -7.99
C GLY A 342 12.06 -12.69 -8.26
N ILE A 343 12.06 -11.68 -7.36
CA ILE A 343 11.43 -10.36 -7.55
C ILE A 343 12.46 -9.30 -7.19
N GLU A 344 12.75 -8.36 -8.11
CA GLU A 344 13.74 -7.32 -7.93
C GLU A 344 13.22 -5.95 -8.39
N ALA A 345 13.85 -4.88 -7.89
CA ALA A 345 13.55 -3.52 -8.35
C ALA A 345 14.05 -3.30 -9.79
N SER A 346 13.26 -2.58 -10.57
CA SER A 346 13.70 -2.06 -11.86
C SER A 346 14.40 -0.71 -11.71
N GLU A 347 14.84 -0.18 -12.86
CA GLU A 347 15.48 1.13 -12.98
C GLU A 347 14.45 2.28 -13.09
N ASP A 348 13.19 2.05 -12.76
CA ASP A 348 12.15 3.08 -12.62
C ASP A 348 12.60 4.09 -11.54
N ARG A 349 12.72 5.38 -11.93
CA ARG A 349 13.27 6.43 -11.04
C ARG A 349 12.40 6.69 -9.82
N MET A 350 11.08 6.60 -9.99
CA MET A 350 10.15 6.78 -8.88
C MET A 350 10.24 5.59 -7.92
N LEU A 351 10.32 4.35 -8.43
CA LEU A 351 10.51 3.16 -7.62
C LEU A 351 11.80 3.24 -6.80
N GLN A 352 12.93 3.66 -7.41
CA GLN A 352 14.22 3.75 -6.73
C GLN A 352 14.16 4.67 -5.49
N GLY A 353 13.48 5.82 -5.58
CA GLY A 353 13.27 6.69 -4.41
C GLY A 353 12.36 6.04 -3.36
N ARG A 354 11.36 5.28 -3.77
CA ARG A 354 10.45 4.56 -2.89
C ARG A 354 11.13 3.44 -2.10
N LEU A 355 12.22 2.86 -2.61
CA LEU A 355 12.99 1.82 -1.89
C LEU A 355 13.56 2.36 -0.57
N PHE A 356 13.94 3.62 -0.52
CA PHE A 356 14.43 4.29 0.69
C PHE A 356 13.29 4.86 1.55
N ALA A 357 12.43 5.67 0.94
CA ALA A 357 11.50 6.56 1.65
C ALA A 357 10.53 5.82 2.60
N TYR A 358 10.07 4.63 2.21
CA TYR A 358 9.14 3.86 3.03
C TYR A 358 9.78 3.31 4.30
N ALA A 359 10.98 2.76 4.21
CA ALA A 359 11.68 2.24 5.37
C ALA A 359 12.02 3.38 6.36
N ASP A 360 12.49 4.52 5.85
CA ASP A 360 12.82 5.70 6.65
C ASP A 360 11.61 6.23 7.41
N THR A 361 10.49 6.45 6.75
CA THR A 361 9.28 6.95 7.41
C THR A 361 8.73 5.98 8.46
N GLN A 362 8.90 4.66 8.29
CA GLN A 362 8.46 3.68 9.30
C GLN A 362 9.37 3.70 10.54
N ILE A 363 10.68 3.90 10.38
CA ILE A 363 11.60 4.10 11.52
C ILE A 363 11.18 5.33 12.33
N TYR A 364 10.87 6.44 11.67
CA TYR A 364 10.38 7.66 12.34
C TYR A 364 9.04 7.41 13.07
N ARG A 365 8.09 6.73 12.44
CA ARG A 365 6.72 6.58 12.93
C ARG A 365 6.58 5.51 14.01
N LEU A 366 7.28 4.39 13.89
CA LEU A 366 7.13 3.19 14.70
C LEU A 366 8.38 2.82 15.53
N GLY A 367 9.51 3.43 15.22
CA GLY A 367 10.79 3.12 15.86
C GLY A 367 11.66 2.12 15.11
N ALA A 368 12.90 1.98 15.55
CA ALA A 368 13.95 1.21 14.88
C ALA A 368 13.56 -0.28 14.67
N ASN A 369 12.82 -0.85 15.61
CA ASN A 369 12.41 -2.26 15.60
C ASN A 369 11.01 -2.51 15.03
N TYR A 370 10.48 -1.63 14.19
CA TYR A 370 9.14 -1.78 13.64
C TYR A 370 8.90 -3.12 12.91
N GLN A 371 9.95 -3.74 12.40
CA GLN A 371 9.87 -5.06 11.77
C GLN A 371 9.61 -6.22 12.75
N SER A 372 9.79 -6.00 14.06
CA SER A 372 9.48 -6.97 15.11
C SER A 372 8.01 -6.91 15.56
N ILE A 373 7.29 -5.85 15.21
CA ILE A 373 5.85 -5.72 15.46
C ILE A 373 5.10 -6.87 14.76
N PRO A 374 4.16 -7.56 15.41
CA PRO A 374 3.53 -8.78 14.88
C PRO A 374 3.03 -8.69 13.44
N VAL A 375 2.36 -7.60 13.06
CA VAL A 375 1.85 -7.39 11.70
C VAL A 375 2.95 -7.17 10.67
N ASN A 376 4.15 -6.78 11.09
CA ASN A 376 5.27 -6.45 10.21
C ASN A 376 6.30 -7.57 10.11
N ARG A 377 6.42 -8.40 11.16
CA ARG A 377 7.44 -9.45 11.19
C ARG A 377 7.12 -10.55 10.18
N PRO A 378 8.14 -11.16 9.55
CA PRO A 378 7.93 -12.35 8.73
C PRO A 378 7.47 -13.53 9.58
N LEU A 379 6.76 -14.47 8.96
CA LEU A 379 6.37 -15.73 9.60
C LEU A 379 7.50 -16.77 9.58
N VAL A 380 8.52 -16.58 8.75
CA VAL A 380 9.75 -17.37 8.73
C VAL A 380 10.72 -16.86 9.79
N GLN A 381 11.60 -17.73 10.24
CA GLN A 381 12.64 -17.35 11.19
C GLN A 381 13.60 -16.32 10.54
N VAL A 382 13.89 -15.27 11.27
CA VAL A 382 14.93 -14.31 10.90
C VAL A 382 16.25 -14.75 11.52
N ASN A 383 17.27 -14.92 10.69
CA ASN A 383 18.62 -15.21 11.12
C ASN A 383 19.49 -13.98 10.78
N SER A 384 20.14 -13.40 11.76
CA SER A 384 20.99 -12.21 11.63
C SER A 384 22.20 -12.35 12.54
N GLU A 385 23.33 -11.78 12.14
CA GLU A 385 24.49 -11.63 13.00
C GLU A 385 24.32 -10.50 14.04
N ASP A 386 23.33 -9.60 13.83
CA ASP A 386 23.10 -8.44 14.68
C ASP A 386 22.64 -8.85 16.08
N GLN A 387 23.31 -8.36 17.11
CA GLN A 387 22.99 -8.61 18.52
C GLN A 387 22.64 -7.34 19.28
N ASP A 388 23.09 -6.19 18.80
CA ASP A 388 22.91 -4.90 19.44
C ASP A 388 21.76 -4.09 18.78
N GLY A 389 21.43 -2.98 19.37
CA GLY A 389 20.42 -2.02 18.89
C GLY A 389 19.21 -1.88 19.79
N ALA A 390 18.51 -0.74 19.68
CA ALA A 390 17.35 -0.41 20.51
C ALA A 390 16.27 -1.49 20.39
N MET A 391 15.85 -2.05 21.54
CA MET A 391 14.84 -3.10 21.67
C MET A 391 15.12 -4.35 20.82
N ASN A 392 16.38 -4.70 20.61
CA ASN A 392 16.72 -5.94 19.92
C ASN A 392 16.29 -7.15 20.77
N ILE A 393 15.49 -8.02 20.19
CA ILE A 393 14.98 -9.26 20.79
C ILE A 393 15.29 -10.49 19.92
N SER A 394 16.33 -10.44 19.10
CA SER A 394 16.68 -11.50 18.14
C SER A 394 16.93 -12.88 18.81
N GLY A 395 17.27 -12.88 20.09
CA GLY A 395 17.60 -14.10 20.84
C GLY A 395 18.95 -14.71 20.50
N ARG A 396 19.68 -14.17 19.52
CA ARG A 396 21.02 -14.62 19.18
C ARG A 396 21.99 -14.41 20.35
N LYS A 397 22.87 -15.38 20.55
CA LYS A 397 23.87 -15.38 21.62
C LYS A 397 25.22 -15.84 21.07
N GLY A 398 26.28 -15.41 21.71
CA GLY A 398 27.66 -15.76 21.37
C GLY A 398 28.51 -14.54 21.05
N GLU A 399 29.78 -14.75 20.87
CA GLU A 399 30.75 -13.67 20.65
C GLU A 399 30.86 -13.22 19.18
N ILE A 400 30.33 -14.04 18.24
CA ILE A 400 30.42 -13.77 16.81
C ILE A 400 29.17 -13.04 16.34
N ASN A 401 29.33 -11.76 16.06
CA ASN A 401 28.33 -10.87 15.45
C ASN A 401 28.86 -10.21 14.17
N PHE A 402 29.76 -10.91 13.47
CA PHE A 402 30.46 -10.41 12.30
C PHE A 402 30.79 -11.53 11.30
N GLU A 403 30.91 -11.15 10.04
CA GLU A 403 31.49 -11.95 8.95
C GLU A 403 32.60 -11.17 8.22
N PRO A 404 33.61 -11.85 7.65
CA PRO A 404 33.82 -13.30 7.63
C PRO A 404 34.30 -13.84 8.97
N SER A 405 33.83 -15.03 9.34
CA SER A 405 34.26 -15.73 10.55
C SER A 405 34.49 -17.22 10.26
N SER A 406 35.49 -17.82 10.92
CA SER A 406 35.71 -19.27 10.86
C SER A 406 34.61 -20.08 11.60
N ALA A 407 33.80 -19.43 12.45
CA ALA A 407 32.75 -20.07 13.23
C ALA A 407 31.46 -20.42 12.44
N LYS A 408 31.29 -19.89 11.25
CA LYS A 408 30.20 -20.20 10.26
C LYS A 408 28.87 -20.68 10.85
N ALA A 409 28.33 -19.94 11.81
CA ALA A 409 27.07 -20.29 12.44
C ALA A 409 25.86 -19.96 11.55
N ILE A 410 25.98 -18.97 10.67
CA ILE A 410 25.07 -18.57 9.61
C ILE A 410 25.88 -18.47 8.32
N SER A 411 25.27 -18.63 7.17
CA SER A 411 25.90 -18.46 5.86
C SER A 411 24.93 -17.83 4.89
N GLU A 412 25.49 -17.13 3.91
CA GLU A 412 24.71 -16.57 2.80
C GLU A 412 24.07 -17.68 1.96
N ASP A 413 22.95 -17.38 1.34
CA ASP A 413 22.32 -18.21 0.31
C ASP A 413 22.74 -17.69 -1.08
N PRO A 414 23.61 -18.41 -1.83
CA PRO A 414 24.03 -18.00 -3.15
C PRO A 414 22.88 -17.87 -4.16
N ASP A 415 21.80 -18.62 -3.97
CA ASP A 415 20.62 -18.59 -4.84
C ASP A 415 19.80 -17.31 -4.64
N ALA A 416 20.02 -16.60 -3.53
CA ALA A 416 19.37 -15.32 -3.25
C ALA A 416 20.13 -14.11 -3.84
N ARG A 417 21.26 -14.31 -4.52
CA ARG A 417 21.98 -13.20 -5.17
C ARG A 417 21.12 -12.48 -6.19
N LEU A 418 21.24 -11.14 -6.18
CA LEU A 418 20.58 -10.30 -7.16
C LEU A 418 21.19 -10.53 -8.55
N VAL A 419 20.35 -10.40 -9.58
CA VAL A 419 20.78 -10.55 -10.96
C VAL A 419 21.77 -9.45 -11.36
N GLN A 420 22.74 -9.79 -12.20
CA GLN A 420 23.63 -8.78 -12.78
C GLN A 420 22.86 -7.96 -13.81
N ALA A 421 22.90 -6.63 -13.67
CA ALA A 421 22.33 -5.69 -14.62
C ALA A 421 23.43 -4.83 -15.25
N ALA A 422 23.48 -4.79 -16.58
CA ALA A 422 24.36 -3.89 -17.29
C ALA A 422 23.82 -2.46 -17.22
N LEU A 423 24.61 -1.53 -16.70
CA LEU A 423 24.31 -0.10 -16.71
C LEU A 423 25.30 0.62 -17.64
N SER A 424 24.81 1.60 -18.42
CA SER A 424 25.64 2.42 -19.29
C SER A 424 25.23 3.88 -19.23
N GLY A 425 26.15 4.78 -19.48
CA GLY A 425 25.93 6.23 -19.50
C GLY A 425 26.91 7.00 -18.63
N THR A 426 26.74 8.32 -18.60
CA THR A 426 27.49 9.25 -17.74
C THR A 426 26.56 9.84 -16.70
N THR A 427 27.09 10.14 -15.52
CA THR A 427 26.33 10.85 -14.49
C THR A 427 25.93 12.23 -15.00
N GLN A 428 24.67 12.60 -14.80
CA GLN A 428 24.13 13.89 -15.21
C GLN A 428 22.94 14.30 -14.33
N GLN A 429 22.74 15.59 -14.16
CA GLN A 429 21.58 16.16 -13.50
C GLN A 429 20.90 17.11 -14.48
N ARG A 430 19.80 16.66 -15.08
CA ARG A 430 19.02 17.45 -16.03
C ARG A 430 17.56 17.02 -16.01
N ALA A 431 16.71 17.86 -16.58
CA ALA A 431 15.28 17.54 -16.75
C ALA A 431 15.11 16.22 -17.51
N ILE A 432 14.17 15.42 -17.05
CA ILE A 432 13.73 14.23 -17.79
C ILE A 432 13.04 14.69 -19.07
N GLU A 433 13.33 14.01 -20.16
CA GLU A 433 12.69 14.28 -21.45
C GLU A 433 11.17 14.07 -21.35
N LYS A 434 10.43 15.09 -21.75
CA LYS A 434 8.96 15.14 -21.60
C LYS A 434 8.28 14.64 -22.87
N LYS A 435 8.17 13.33 -23.03
CA LYS A 435 7.52 12.72 -24.21
C LYS A 435 6.11 12.22 -23.88
N ARG A 436 5.20 12.40 -24.83
CA ARG A 436 3.84 11.84 -24.81
C ARG A 436 3.06 12.13 -23.52
N ASN A 437 3.15 13.34 -22.99
CA ASN A 437 2.49 13.73 -21.75
C ASN A 437 0.96 13.72 -21.86
N PHE A 438 0.42 13.98 -23.04
CA PHE A 438 -1.03 14.22 -23.24
C PHE A 438 -1.73 13.04 -23.94
N LEU A 439 -0.98 12.21 -24.68
CA LEU A 439 -1.52 11.13 -25.52
C LEU A 439 -2.47 10.21 -24.74
N GLN A 440 -1.97 9.59 -23.66
CA GLN A 440 -2.74 8.61 -22.87
C GLN A 440 -3.88 9.24 -22.07
N ALA A 441 -3.80 10.53 -21.73
CA ALA A 441 -4.93 11.26 -21.16
C ALA A 441 -6.08 11.38 -22.17
N GLY A 442 -5.76 11.72 -23.44
CA GLY A 442 -6.73 11.78 -24.52
C GLY A 442 -7.34 10.44 -24.89
N GLU A 443 -6.51 9.37 -24.96
CA GLU A 443 -6.97 8.01 -25.19
C GLU A 443 -7.98 7.57 -24.14
N TYR A 444 -7.64 7.77 -22.86
CA TYR A 444 -8.54 7.47 -21.75
C TYR A 444 -9.84 8.26 -21.82
N TYR A 445 -9.77 9.58 -22.03
CA TYR A 445 -10.95 10.42 -22.17
C TYR A 445 -11.88 9.95 -23.30
N ARG A 446 -11.32 9.65 -24.49
CA ARG A 446 -12.11 9.17 -25.64
C ARG A 446 -12.83 7.84 -25.35
N ALA A 447 -12.21 6.96 -24.58
CA ALA A 447 -12.78 5.66 -24.19
C ALA A 447 -13.93 5.76 -23.17
N LEU A 448 -14.07 6.88 -22.46
CA LEU A 448 -15.15 7.08 -21.49
C LEU A 448 -16.52 7.16 -22.18
N SER A 449 -17.55 6.66 -21.49
CA SER A 449 -18.94 6.86 -21.91
C SER A 449 -19.33 8.36 -21.91
N THR A 450 -20.39 8.72 -22.61
CA THR A 450 -20.90 10.12 -22.62
C THR A 450 -21.18 10.63 -21.21
N GLN A 451 -21.73 9.77 -20.33
CA GLN A 451 -22.01 10.13 -18.95
C GLN A 451 -20.73 10.29 -18.13
N ASP A 452 -19.77 9.35 -18.25
CA ASP A 452 -18.50 9.42 -17.52
C ASP A 452 -17.69 10.67 -17.93
N LYS A 453 -17.75 11.06 -19.21
CA LYS A 453 -17.17 12.34 -19.69
C LYS A 453 -17.82 13.53 -19.00
N ALA A 454 -19.15 13.54 -18.89
CA ALA A 454 -19.87 14.64 -18.23
C ALA A 454 -19.53 14.72 -16.74
N ASP A 455 -19.45 13.58 -16.05
CA ASP A 455 -19.09 13.50 -14.63
C ASP A 455 -17.65 13.98 -14.39
N LEU A 456 -16.71 13.59 -15.26
CA LEU A 456 -15.32 14.05 -15.22
C LEU A 456 -15.24 15.58 -15.40
N ILE A 457 -15.93 16.15 -16.40
CA ILE A 457 -15.96 17.60 -16.62
C ILE A 457 -16.53 18.30 -15.39
N THR A 458 -17.63 17.80 -14.82
CA THR A 458 -18.26 18.36 -13.62
C THR A 458 -17.29 18.38 -12.44
N ALA A 459 -16.62 17.25 -12.19
CA ALA A 459 -15.71 17.11 -11.07
C ALA A 459 -14.47 18.00 -11.21
N LEU A 460 -13.81 17.98 -12.37
CA LEU A 460 -12.57 18.73 -12.58
C LEU A 460 -12.83 20.25 -12.69
N SER A 461 -13.93 20.65 -13.32
CA SER A 461 -14.29 22.09 -13.39
C SER A 461 -14.66 22.66 -12.02
N ALA A 462 -15.20 21.85 -11.12
CA ALA A 462 -15.49 22.30 -9.75
C ALA A 462 -14.22 22.79 -9.05
N ASP A 463 -13.13 22.01 -9.09
CA ASP A 463 -11.87 22.41 -8.48
C ASP A 463 -11.16 23.54 -9.25
N LEU A 464 -11.16 23.49 -10.60
CA LEU A 464 -10.58 24.55 -11.43
C LEU A 464 -11.28 25.90 -11.26
N ASN A 465 -12.55 25.94 -10.87
CA ASN A 465 -13.27 27.16 -10.56
C ASN A 465 -12.79 27.84 -9.26
N HIS A 466 -12.14 27.09 -8.37
CA HIS A 466 -11.49 27.64 -7.19
C HIS A 466 -10.10 28.21 -7.48
N VAL A 467 -9.53 27.96 -8.67
CA VAL A 467 -8.23 28.52 -9.07
C VAL A 467 -8.45 29.96 -9.51
N THR A 468 -7.85 30.89 -8.78
CA THR A 468 -7.97 32.36 -9.02
C THR A 468 -6.87 32.91 -9.91
N ASP A 469 -5.72 32.20 -10.02
CA ASP A 469 -4.65 32.58 -10.94
C ASP A 469 -4.97 32.13 -12.38
N ASP A 470 -5.16 33.09 -13.25
CA ASP A 470 -5.47 32.85 -14.68
C ASP A 470 -4.35 32.09 -15.40
N GLY A 471 -3.08 32.34 -15.05
CA GLY A 471 -1.93 31.66 -15.66
C GLY A 471 -1.99 30.17 -15.42
N HIS A 472 -2.13 29.73 -14.17
CA HIS A 472 -2.26 28.33 -13.80
C HIS A 472 -3.51 27.69 -14.41
N LYS A 473 -4.67 28.37 -14.30
CA LYS A 473 -5.94 27.88 -14.86
C LYS A 473 -5.84 27.63 -16.36
N TYR A 474 -5.40 28.62 -17.14
CA TYR A 474 -5.32 28.50 -18.59
C TYR A 474 -4.25 27.50 -19.04
N THR A 475 -3.14 27.39 -18.31
CA THR A 475 -2.12 26.34 -18.57
C THR A 475 -2.72 24.95 -18.40
N MET A 476 -3.42 24.69 -17.29
CA MET A 476 -4.09 23.40 -17.06
C MET A 476 -5.13 23.10 -18.14
N LEU A 477 -5.98 24.07 -18.49
CA LEU A 477 -6.97 23.89 -19.54
C LEU A 477 -6.32 23.58 -20.90
N SER A 478 -5.15 24.16 -21.19
CA SER A 478 -4.39 23.88 -22.42
C SER A 478 -3.84 22.45 -22.45
N TYR A 479 -3.46 21.87 -21.31
CA TYR A 479 -3.02 20.47 -21.22
C TYR A 479 -4.16 19.50 -21.57
N PHE A 480 -5.35 19.73 -21.03
CA PHE A 480 -6.52 18.91 -21.33
C PHE A 480 -6.99 19.12 -22.79
N TYR A 481 -6.85 20.33 -23.34
CA TYR A 481 -7.13 20.59 -24.76
C TYR A 481 -6.11 19.89 -25.68
N LYS A 482 -4.83 19.87 -25.29
CA LYS A 482 -3.78 19.15 -26.03
C LYS A 482 -4.01 17.66 -26.02
N ALA A 483 -4.53 17.11 -24.91
CA ALA A 483 -4.91 15.70 -24.81
C ALA A 483 -6.07 15.34 -25.73
N ASP A 484 -7.13 16.18 -25.73
CA ASP A 484 -8.28 16.04 -26.61
C ASP A 484 -9.05 17.37 -26.71
N ALA A 485 -9.35 17.82 -27.94
CA ALA A 485 -9.97 19.12 -28.18
C ALA A 485 -11.40 19.23 -27.59
N ASP A 486 -12.20 18.15 -27.59
CA ASP A 486 -13.52 18.15 -26.93
C ASP A 486 -13.36 18.27 -25.43
N TYR A 487 -12.41 17.55 -24.83
CA TYR A 487 -12.11 17.57 -23.41
C TYR A 487 -11.78 18.99 -22.94
N GLY A 488 -10.77 19.62 -23.56
CA GLY A 488 -10.37 20.99 -23.21
C GLY A 488 -11.45 22.03 -23.49
N THR A 489 -12.19 21.90 -24.59
CA THR A 489 -13.30 22.83 -24.93
C THR A 489 -14.43 22.74 -23.88
N ARG A 490 -14.81 21.55 -23.45
CA ARG A 490 -15.86 21.37 -22.43
C ARG A 490 -15.43 21.93 -21.07
N LEU A 491 -14.17 21.69 -20.67
CA LEU A 491 -13.61 22.26 -19.44
C LEU A 491 -13.54 23.79 -19.50
N ALA A 492 -13.05 24.37 -20.60
CA ALA A 492 -13.00 25.82 -20.78
C ALA A 492 -14.39 26.46 -20.62
N LYS A 493 -15.43 25.86 -21.25
CA LYS A 493 -16.81 26.32 -21.09
C LYS A 493 -17.31 26.19 -19.65
N ALA A 494 -17.04 25.09 -18.98
CA ALA A 494 -17.47 24.81 -17.60
C ALA A 494 -16.76 25.72 -16.57
N THR A 495 -15.58 26.22 -16.91
CA THR A 495 -14.80 27.16 -16.08
C THR A 495 -14.91 28.63 -16.54
N HIS A 496 -15.79 28.92 -17.49
CA HIS A 496 -15.98 30.26 -18.07
C HIS A 496 -14.70 30.86 -18.70
N ALA A 497 -13.78 30.00 -19.17
CA ALA A 497 -12.54 30.44 -19.82
C ALA A 497 -12.72 30.64 -21.32
N ASP A 498 -11.89 31.51 -21.90
CA ASP A 498 -11.86 31.73 -23.35
C ASP A 498 -11.25 30.54 -24.08
N VAL A 499 -12.07 29.83 -24.85
CA VAL A 499 -11.69 28.62 -25.61
C VAL A 499 -10.62 28.95 -26.66
N ALA A 500 -10.63 30.12 -27.27
CA ALA A 500 -9.64 30.50 -28.28
C ALA A 500 -8.25 30.70 -27.65
N ARG A 501 -8.19 31.30 -26.47
CA ARG A 501 -6.95 31.41 -25.68
C ARG A 501 -6.43 30.03 -25.23
N VAL A 502 -7.31 29.16 -24.73
CA VAL A 502 -6.93 27.78 -24.35
C VAL A 502 -6.34 27.03 -25.54
N LYS A 503 -7.00 27.11 -26.72
CA LYS A 503 -6.49 26.46 -27.93
C LYS A 503 -5.13 27.03 -28.34
N SER A 504 -4.97 28.33 -28.33
CA SER A 504 -3.70 28.98 -28.68
C SER A 504 -2.55 28.56 -27.80
N LEU A 505 -2.78 28.38 -26.50
CA LEU A 505 -1.78 27.82 -25.56
C LEU A 505 -1.49 26.33 -25.84
N ALA A 506 -2.52 25.53 -26.10
CA ALA A 506 -2.36 24.14 -26.43
C ALA A 506 -1.56 23.89 -27.73
N ASP A 507 -1.72 24.76 -28.73
CA ASP A 507 -0.98 24.68 -30.00
C ASP A 507 0.53 24.93 -29.81
N GLN A 508 0.94 25.61 -28.73
CA GLN A 508 2.34 25.89 -28.38
C GLN A 508 3.01 24.73 -27.59
N LEU A 509 2.22 23.76 -27.09
CA LEU A 509 2.75 22.65 -26.32
C LEU A 509 3.37 21.60 -27.23
N SER A 510 4.61 21.20 -26.92
CA SER A 510 5.24 20.01 -27.53
C SER A 510 4.78 18.75 -26.80
N ASP A 511 4.52 17.69 -27.56
CA ASP A 511 4.22 16.34 -27.05
C ASP A 511 5.03 15.28 -27.84
N SER A 512 6.13 15.71 -28.43
CA SER A 512 7.02 14.85 -29.23
C SER A 512 7.88 13.92 -28.39
#